data_adc90ef5b2c81b031fbd2fe7e277c9aa
#
_entry.id   adc90ef5b2c81b031fbd2fe7e277c9aa
#
_cell.length_a   1.000
_cell.length_b   1.000
_cell.length_c   1.000
_cell.angle_alpha   90.00
_cell.angle_beta   90.00
_cell.angle_gamma   90.00
#
_symmetry.space_group_name_H-M   'P 1'
#
loop_
_entity.id
_entity.type
_entity.pdbx_description
1 polymer ?
#
loop_
_entity_poly.entity_id
_entity_poly.type
_entity_poly.pdbx_seq_one_letter_code
_entity_poly.pdbx_strand_id
1 'polypeptide(L)'
;VLKNENINFIFSFKYSQAHVYSSVNQIFHQDFVKDIKSENLKTLWTLRNDDIFYFRWGAPDFVRDFIKNIPRDVSEGYYYGSDQYVWGREFLGKYSTEPREIEIVKHWYQWMCWGRLGYNPDMDNNRFVESIQYRFPAVNAQEMFEAWQRASMIYPWVTGFHWGALDFQWYIESGQSRPFVAGTPSGFHDINRFITLEPHKGTGYISIPDYTKAYLTGAKIEGETPLQVAEKTIQNADQALKWADGQSMEMDRELRITIDDIRTIAWLGKYFAHKIRGAT
;
A
#
# COMPACT_ATOMS: atom_id res chain seq x y z
N VAL A 1 -11.17 -13.06 -33.05
CA VAL A 1 -11.74 -14.41 -33.04
C VAL A 1 -12.91 -14.46 -32.09
N LEU A 2 -12.75 -14.20 -30.78
CA LEU A 2 -13.83 -14.34 -29.77
C LEU A 2 -15.04 -13.43 -30.03
N LYS A 3 -14.83 -12.22 -30.56
CA LYS A 3 -15.92 -11.33 -30.96
C LYS A 3 -16.81 -11.92 -32.06
N ASN A 4 -16.20 -12.61 -33.02
CA ASN A 4 -16.93 -13.18 -34.16
C ASN A 4 -17.80 -14.37 -33.74
N GLU A 5 -17.48 -15.01 -32.64
CA GLU A 5 -18.25 -16.14 -32.08
C GLU A 5 -19.37 -15.70 -31.13
N ASN A 6 -19.61 -14.39 -31.00
CA ASN A 6 -20.61 -13.83 -30.09
C ASN A 6 -20.45 -14.30 -28.63
N ILE A 7 -19.18 -14.51 -28.22
CA ILE A 7 -18.82 -14.95 -26.87
C ILE A 7 -18.65 -13.73 -25.98
N ASN A 8 -19.43 -13.66 -24.92
CA ASN A 8 -19.23 -12.66 -23.87
C ASN A 8 -18.09 -13.12 -22.95
N PHE A 9 -17.01 -12.36 -22.87
CA PHE A 9 -15.88 -12.66 -22.02
C PHE A 9 -15.35 -11.41 -21.30
N ILE A 10 -14.77 -11.61 -20.14
CA ILE A 10 -14.16 -10.58 -19.31
C ILE A 10 -12.68 -10.88 -19.20
N PHE A 11 -11.83 -9.90 -19.50
CA PHE A 11 -10.40 -10.03 -19.27
C PHE A 11 -10.07 -9.89 -17.79
N SER A 12 -9.34 -10.86 -17.26
CA SER A 12 -8.67 -10.67 -15.96
C SER A 12 -7.37 -9.91 -16.21
N PHE A 13 -7.29 -8.70 -15.69
CA PHE A 13 -6.18 -7.80 -15.89
C PHE A 13 -5.34 -7.68 -14.62
N LYS A 14 -4.07 -8.09 -14.70
CA LYS A 14 -3.14 -7.97 -13.58
C LYS A 14 -2.63 -6.53 -13.47
N TYR A 15 -2.77 -5.94 -12.30
CA TYR A 15 -2.11 -4.70 -11.93
C TYR A 15 -0.62 -4.99 -11.71
N SER A 16 0.23 -4.76 -12.71
CA SER A 16 1.49 -5.48 -12.77
C SER A 16 2.77 -4.69 -13.01
N GLN A 17 2.72 -3.40 -13.24
CA GLN A 17 3.96 -2.63 -13.46
C GLN A 17 4.38 -1.77 -12.27
N ALA A 18 3.53 -1.72 -11.25
CA ALA A 18 3.80 -1.10 -10.00
C ALA A 18 3.04 -1.82 -8.91
N HIS A 19 3.48 -1.61 -7.72
CA HIS A 19 2.80 -2.05 -6.54
C HIS A 19 1.43 -1.39 -6.41
N VAL A 20 0.40 -2.11 -5.99
CA VAL A 20 -0.95 -1.56 -5.81
C VAL A 20 -0.94 -0.35 -4.88
N TYR A 21 -0.05 -0.33 -3.90
CA TYR A 21 0.10 0.75 -2.93
C TYR A 21 0.93 1.94 -3.43
N SER A 22 1.52 1.87 -4.62
CA SER A 22 2.37 2.96 -5.14
C SER A 22 1.58 4.18 -5.58
N SER A 23 0.33 4.01 -6.01
CA SER A 23 -0.50 5.12 -6.46
C SER A 23 -1.97 4.76 -6.44
N VAL A 24 -2.80 5.69 -5.99
CA VAL A 24 -4.25 5.62 -6.18
C VAL A 24 -4.66 5.91 -7.63
N ASN A 25 -3.79 6.54 -8.40
CA ASN A 25 -3.99 6.78 -9.83
C ASN A 25 -3.40 5.62 -10.64
N GLN A 26 -4.24 4.94 -11.38
CA GLN A 26 -3.86 3.74 -12.13
C GLN A 26 -3.29 4.10 -13.50
N ILE A 27 -2.25 4.90 -13.48
CA ILE A 27 -1.62 5.48 -14.68
C ILE A 27 -0.92 4.46 -15.58
N PHE A 28 -0.60 3.28 -15.04
CA PHE A 28 0.13 2.22 -15.76
C PHE A 28 -0.71 1.54 -16.83
N HIS A 29 -2.01 1.76 -16.83
CA HIS A 29 -2.97 1.01 -17.62
C HIS A 29 -3.70 1.85 -18.66
N GLN A 30 -3.32 3.10 -18.82
CA GLN A 30 -4.04 4.01 -19.71
C GLN A 30 -4.14 3.49 -21.16
N ASP A 31 -3.06 2.93 -21.70
CA ASP A 31 -3.09 2.38 -23.05
C ASP A 31 -3.94 1.11 -23.13
N PHE A 32 -3.80 0.19 -22.17
CA PHE A 32 -4.65 -0.98 -22.08
C PHE A 32 -6.14 -0.61 -21.93
N VAL A 33 -6.47 0.39 -21.12
CA VAL A 33 -7.84 0.88 -20.97
C VAL A 33 -8.37 1.44 -22.29
N LYS A 34 -7.55 2.16 -23.08
CA LYS A 34 -7.93 2.64 -24.41
C LYS A 34 -8.25 1.48 -25.36
N ASP A 35 -7.41 0.46 -25.37
CA ASP A 35 -7.61 -0.72 -26.22
C ASP A 35 -8.89 -1.48 -25.82
N ILE A 36 -9.13 -1.69 -24.53
CA ILE A 36 -10.34 -2.32 -24.02
C ILE A 36 -11.60 -1.52 -24.42
N LYS A 37 -11.56 -0.20 -24.31
CA LYS A 37 -12.65 0.68 -24.73
C LYS A 37 -12.90 0.60 -26.23
N SER A 38 -11.85 0.69 -27.05
CA SER A 38 -11.96 0.67 -28.51
C SER A 38 -12.59 -0.63 -29.03
N GLU A 39 -12.35 -1.71 -28.30
CA GLU A 39 -12.87 -3.04 -28.61
C GLU A 39 -14.21 -3.36 -27.95
N ASN A 40 -14.77 -2.42 -27.18
CA ASN A 40 -16.00 -2.61 -26.38
C ASN A 40 -15.95 -3.88 -25.50
N LEU A 41 -14.82 -4.08 -24.84
CA LEU A 41 -14.58 -5.20 -23.95
C LEU A 41 -14.69 -4.76 -22.50
N LYS A 42 -14.76 -5.76 -21.61
CA LYS A 42 -14.80 -5.55 -20.17
C LYS A 42 -13.63 -6.25 -19.48
N THR A 43 -13.24 -5.74 -18.34
CA THR A 43 -12.13 -6.28 -17.57
C THR A 43 -12.48 -6.47 -16.10
N LEU A 44 -11.86 -7.45 -15.49
CA LEU A 44 -11.80 -7.65 -14.05
C LEU A 44 -10.37 -7.34 -13.58
N TRP A 45 -10.23 -6.41 -12.64
CA TRP A 45 -8.92 -6.01 -12.14
C TRP A 45 -8.41 -7.01 -11.10
N THR A 46 -7.19 -7.47 -11.29
CA THR A 46 -6.51 -8.34 -10.31
C THR A 46 -5.62 -7.49 -9.44
N LEU A 47 -6.08 -7.19 -8.22
CA LEU A 47 -5.33 -6.44 -7.23
C LEU A 47 -4.62 -7.43 -6.30
N ARG A 48 -3.33 -7.25 -6.16
CA ARG A 48 -2.50 -8.09 -5.30
C ARG A 48 -2.26 -7.38 -3.98
N ASN A 49 -2.39 -8.12 -2.89
CA ASN A 49 -2.14 -7.65 -1.53
C ASN A 49 -0.99 -8.39 -0.86
N ASP A 50 -0.22 -9.13 -1.62
CA ASP A 50 0.83 -10.01 -1.15
C ASP A 50 2.10 -9.27 -0.69
N ASP A 51 2.07 -7.96 -0.70
CA ASP A 51 3.17 -7.11 -0.28
C ASP A 51 3.03 -6.56 1.15
N ILE A 52 1.84 -6.73 1.76
CA ILE A 52 1.57 -6.42 3.17
C ILE A 52 0.96 -7.65 3.81
N PHE A 53 1.75 -8.44 4.48
CA PHE A 53 1.35 -9.70 5.11
C PHE A 53 1.98 -9.97 6.48
N TYR A 54 3.00 -9.21 6.90
CA TYR A 54 3.57 -9.31 8.24
C TYR A 54 2.78 -8.48 9.24
N PHE A 55 2.51 -7.21 8.91
CA PHE A 55 1.86 -6.26 9.80
C PHE A 55 0.41 -6.04 9.39
N ARG A 56 -0.43 -5.79 10.38
CA ARG A 56 -1.84 -5.43 10.15
C ARG A 56 -1.92 -4.04 9.57
N TRP A 57 -2.43 -3.95 8.36
CA TRP A 57 -2.57 -2.72 7.60
C TRP A 57 -4.04 -2.33 7.45
N GLY A 58 -4.32 -1.01 7.41
CA GLY A 58 -5.64 -0.50 7.10
C GLY A 58 -5.63 1.01 6.89
N ALA A 59 -5.87 1.42 5.65
CA ALA A 59 -6.01 2.83 5.25
C ALA A 59 -7.26 2.99 4.37
N PRO A 60 -8.47 3.11 4.96
CA PRO A 60 -9.70 3.25 4.21
C PRO A 60 -9.68 4.38 3.18
N ASP A 61 -9.07 5.52 3.48
CA ASP A 61 -9.02 6.64 2.55
C ASP A 61 -8.21 6.31 1.30
N PHE A 62 -7.07 5.62 1.45
CA PHE A 62 -6.29 5.14 0.31
C PHE A 62 -7.10 4.16 -0.55
N VAL A 63 -7.75 3.20 0.08
CA VAL A 63 -8.58 2.20 -0.63
C VAL A 63 -9.73 2.88 -1.36
N ARG A 64 -10.40 3.84 -0.72
CA ARG A 64 -11.49 4.62 -1.31
C ARG A 64 -11.05 5.34 -2.58
N ASP A 65 -9.94 6.05 -2.50
CA ASP A 65 -9.39 6.81 -3.63
C ASP A 65 -8.97 5.87 -4.76
N PHE A 66 -8.33 4.75 -4.43
CA PHE A 66 -7.98 3.73 -5.41
C PHE A 66 -9.22 3.18 -6.14
N ILE A 67 -10.26 2.80 -5.40
CA ILE A 67 -11.50 2.25 -5.97
C ILE A 67 -12.22 3.29 -6.83
N LYS A 68 -12.25 4.55 -6.40
CA LYS A 68 -12.86 5.64 -7.20
C LYS A 68 -12.13 5.89 -8.52
N ASN A 69 -10.85 5.59 -8.57
CA ASN A 69 -10.02 5.74 -9.77
C ASN A 69 -10.04 4.53 -10.72
N ILE A 70 -10.69 3.42 -10.35
CA ILE A 70 -10.92 2.31 -11.28
C ILE A 70 -11.86 2.79 -12.40
N PRO A 71 -11.48 2.66 -13.69
CA PRO A 71 -12.31 3.10 -14.81
C PRO A 71 -13.56 2.22 -14.94
N ARG A 72 -14.67 2.69 -14.39
CA ARG A 72 -15.93 1.93 -14.29
C ARG A 72 -16.60 1.62 -15.62
N ASP A 73 -16.29 2.37 -16.65
CA ASP A 73 -16.81 2.16 -18.00
C ASP A 73 -16.26 0.88 -18.67
N VAL A 74 -15.12 0.39 -18.22
CA VAL A 74 -14.52 -0.87 -18.71
C VAL A 74 -14.38 -1.94 -17.64
N SER A 75 -14.56 -1.62 -16.36
CA SER A 75 -14.36 -2.56 -15.25
C SER A 75 -15.69 -3.12 -14.75
N GLU A 76 -15.80 -4.44 -14.67
CA GLU A 76 -16.91 -5.13 -14.01
C GLU A 76 -16.64 -5.34 -12.51
N GLY A 77 -15.43 -5.04 -12.05
CA GLY A 77 -15.05 -5.20 -10.67
C GLY A 77 -13.57 -5.49 -10.50
N TYR A 78 -13.20 -5.99 -9.34
CA TYR A 78 -11.84 -6.40 -9.05
C TYR A 78 -11.80 -7.65 -8.18
N TYR A 79 -10.71 -8.35 -8.32
CA TYR A 79 -10.31 -9.46 -7.45
C TYR A 79 -9.19 -8.96 -6.54
N TYR A 80 -9.38 -9.09 -5.24
CA TYR A 80 -8.38 -8.79 -4.24
C TYR A 80 -7.90 -10.07 -3.57
N GLY A 81 -6.67 -10.43 -3.83
CA GLY A 81 -6.10 -11.70 -3.38
C GLY A 81 -4.63 -11.61 -3.09
N SER A 82 -4.08 -12.66 -2.48
CA SER A 82 -2.67 -12.76 -2.16
C SER A 82 -2.08 -14.07 -2.69
N ASP A 83 -1.07 -13.95 -3.52
CA ASP A 83 -0.30 -15.11 -3.98
C ASP A 83 0.65 -15.63 -2.91
N GLN A 84 1.14 -14.77 -2.03
CA GLN A 84 2.15 -15.13 -1.02
C GLN A 84 1.58 -16.06 0.03
N TYR A 85 0.35 -15.85 0.46
CA TYR A 85 -0.32 -16.72 1.44
C TYR A 85 -0.51 -18.15 0.91
N VAL A 86 -0.73 -18.29 -0.39
CA VAL A 86 -0.85 -19.60 -1.03
C VAL A 86 0.48 -20.37 -0.97
N TRP A 87 1.59 -19.67 -1.05
CA TRP A 87 2.92 -20.29 -1.03
C TRP A 87 3.41 -20.67 0.36
N GLY A 88 2.76 -20.15 1.39
CA GLY A 88 2.99 -20.51 2.79
C GLY A 88 4.38 -20.22 3.35
N ARG A 89 5.20 -19.49 2.63
CA ARG A 89 6.61 -19.25 3.01
C ARG A 89 6.83 -18.04 3.91
N GLU A 90 5.86 -17.16 3.93
CA GLU A 90 5.89 -15.90 4.69
C GLU A 90 5.14 -15.99 6.02
N PHE A 91 4.63 -17.17 6.38
CA PHE A 91 3.89 -17.41 7.62
C PHE A 91 4.78 -17.63 8.85
N LEU A 92 5.94 -17.03 8.85
CA LEU A 92 6.87 -17.14 9.97
C LEU A 92 6.64 -16.00 10.97
N GLY A 93 5.41 -15.88 11.45
CA GLY A 93 5.11 -14.98 12.56
C GLY A 93 5.92 -15.38 13.80
N LYS A 94 6.58 -14.41 14.44
CA LYS A 94 7.30 -14.61 15.71
C LYS A 94 6.41 -15.21 16.81
N TYR A 95 5.13 -14.98 16.71
CA TYR A 95 4.13 -15.44 17.67
C TYR A 95 3.16 -16.37 16.95
N SER A 96 3.38 -17.68 17.06
CA SER A 96 2.35 -18.64 16.65
C SER A 96 1.11 -18.45 17.52
N THR A 97 -0.06 -18.42 16.91
CA THR A 97 -1.33 -18.51 17.63
C THR A 97 -1.65 -19.98 17.92
N GLU A 98 -2.03 -20.26 19.17
CA GLU A 98 -2.60 -21.55 19.53
C GLU A 98 -4.03 -21.30 20.05
N PRO A 99 -5.08 -21.82 19.40
CA PRO A 99 -5.04 -22.58 18.15
C PRO A 99 -4.60 -21.72 16.96
N ARG A 100 -4.00 -22.35 15.95
CA ARG A 100 -3.48 -21.68 14.77
C ARG A 100 -4.61 -21.00 13.99
N GLU A 101 -4.56 -19.69 13.90
CA GLU A 101 -5.48 -18.91 13.09
C GLU A 101 -5.02 -18.82 11.64
N ILE A 102 -5.98 -18.74 10.73
CA ILE A 102 -5.69 -18.45 9.32
C ILE A 102 -5.35 -16.96 9.14
N GLU A 103 -4.45 -16.66 8.22
CA GLU A 103 -3.94 -15.30 8.00
C GLU A 103 -5.02 -14.25 7.68
N ILE A 104 -6.12 -14.66 7.06
CA ILE A 104 -7.25 -13.76 6.79
C ILE A 104 -7.86 -13.19 8.09
N VAL A 105 -7.83 -13.93 9.17
CA VAL A 105 -8.31 -13.45 10.48
C VAL A 105 -7.38 -12.38 11.04
N LYS A 106 -6.07 -12.55 10.90
CA LYS A 106 -5.06 -11.56 11.27
C LYS A 106 -5.27 -10.24 10.51
N HIS A 107 -5.53 -10.33 9.20
CA HIS A 107 -5.67 -9.17 8.31
C HIS A 107 -7.13 -8.74 8.10
N TRP A 108 -8.03 -9.06 9.03
CA TRP A 108 -9.46 -8.80 8.94
C TRP A 108 -9.79 -7.36 8.53
N TYR A 109 -9.03 -6.38 9.05
CA TYR A 109 -9.27 -4.96 8.79
C TYR A 109 -8.91 -4.57 7.35
N GLN A 110 -7.79 -5.03 6.86
CA GLN A 110 -7.37 -4.85 5.47
C GLN A 110 -8.40 -5.42 4.50
N TRP A 111 -8.82 -6.67 4.71
CA TRP A 111 -9.85 -7.32 3.90
C TRP A 111 -11.19 -6.58 3.98
N MET A 112 -11.56 -6.11 5.15
CA MET A 112 -12.78 -5.33 5.34
C MET A 112 -12.72 -4.00 4.59
N CYS A 113 -11.59 -3.28 4.61
CA CYS A 113 -11.43 -2.03 3.88
C CYS A 113 -11.65 -2.24 2.37
N TRP A 114 -10.94 -3.20 1.78
CA TRP A 114 -11.09 -3.50 0.36
C TRP A 114 -12.49 -3.99 0.01
N GLY A 115 -13.05 -4.91 0.77
CA GLY A 115 -14.37 -5.47 0.49
C GLY A 115 -15.50 -4.44 0.60
N ARG A 116 -15.53 -3.66 1.69
CA ARG A 116 -16.61 -2.68 1.91
C ARG A 116 -16.54 -1.50 0.95
N LEU A 117 -15.34 -0.93 0.77
CA LEU A 117 -15.16 0.21 -0.14
C LEU A 117 -15.25 -0.19 -1.62
N GLY A 118 -14.91 -1.43 -1.94
CA GLY A 118 -15.16 -1.98 -3.28
C GLY A 118 -16.64 -2.07 -3.62
N TYR A 119 -17.47 -2.39 -2.64
CA TYR A 119 -18.92 -2.39 -2.80
C TYR A 119 -19.50 -0.98 -2.79
N ASN A 120 -19.10 -0.15 -1.84
CA ASN A 120 -19.54 1.24 -1.70
C ASN A 120 -18.39 2.18 -1.33
N PRO A 121 -17.75 2.83 -2.30
CA PRO A 121 -16.64 3.75 -2.04
C PRO A 121 -17.04 5.04 -1.35
N ASP A 122 -18.33 5.34 -1.25
CA ASP A 122 -18.84 6.51 -0.52
C ASP A 122 -19.22 6.20 0.93
N MET A 123 -18.91 4.99 1.41
CA MET A 123 -19.12 4.60 2.80
C MET A 123 -18.38 5.53 3.75
N ASP A 124 -19.07 5.97 4.80
CA ASP A 124 -18.50 6.82 5.84
C ASP A 124 -17.44 6.09 6.66
N ASN A 125 -16.37 6.78 7.02
CA ASN A 125 -15.29 6.26 7.86
C ASN A 125 -15.78 5.81 9.25
N ASN A 126 -16.87 6.37 9.75
CA ASN A 126 -17.49 5.94 11.01
C ASN A 126 -17.81 4.44 11.03
N ARG A 127 -18.09 3.82 9.87
CA ARG A 127 -18.31 2.37 9.80
C ARG A 127 -17.07 1.55 10.11
N PHE A 128 -15.90 2.08 9.83
CA PHE A 128 -14.62 1.45 10.22
C PHE A 128 -14.33 1.68 11.69
N VAL A 129 -14.61 2.89 12.20
CA VAL A 129 -14.50 3.22 13.63
C VAL A 129 -15.43 2.32 14.46
N GLU A 130 -16.68 2.16 14.08
CA GLU A 130 -17.65 1.25 14.73
C GLU A 130 -17.12 -0.20 14.76
N SER A 131 -16.50 -0.65 13.67
CA SER A 131 -15.94 -2.00 13.59
C SER A 131 -14.73 -2.18 14.50
N ILE A 132 -13.88 -1.16 14.63
CA ILE A 132 -12.78 -1.13 15.58
C ILE A 132 -13.32 -1.13 17.02
N GLN A 133 -14.31 -0.30 17.31
CA GLN A 133 -14.94 -0.22 18.64
C GLN A 133 -15.56 -1.56 19.06
N TYR A 134 -16.21 -2.25 18.13
CA TYR A 134 -16.79 -3.57 18.40
C TYR A 134 -15.71 -4.62 18.72
N ARG A 135 -14.61 -4.60 17.97
CA ARG A 135 -13.53 -5.58 18.14
C ARG A 135 -12.60 -5.27 19.32
N PHE A 136 -12.35 -3.99 19.56
CA PHE A 136 -11.42 -3.50 20.58
C PHE A 136 -12.11 -2.46 21.50
N PRO A 137 -13.04 -2.91 22.34
CA PRO A 137 -13.81 -2.00 23.20
C PRO A 137 -12.98 -1.29 24.28
N ALA A 138 -11.75 -1.74 24.53
CA ALA A 138 -10.88 -1.21 25.57
C ALA A 138 -10.12 0.07 25.18
N VAL A 139 -10.18 0.48 23.89
CA VAL A 139 -9.49 1.68 23.39
C VAL A 139 -10.48 2.67 22.78
N ASN A 140 -10.03 3.93 22.65
CA ASN A 140 -10.76 4.91 21.85
C ASN A 140 -10.64 4.53 20.37
N ALA A 141 -11.74 4.06 19.79
CA ALA A 141 -11.75 3.56 18.41
C ALA A 141 -11.46 4.63 17.37
N GLN A 142 -11.87 5.88 17.60
CA GLN A 142 -11.59 7.00 16.71
C GLN A 142 -10.09 7.29 16.67
N GLU A 143 -9.45 7.37 17.82
CA GLU A 143 -8.00 7.60 17.91
C GLU A 143 -7.21 6.44 17.32
N MET A 144 -7.65 5.19 17.57
CA MET A 144 -7.04 4.01 16.97
C MET A 144 -7.17 4.02 15.45
N PHE A 145 -8.34 4.34 14.92
CA PHE A 145 -8.58 4.48 13.48
C PHE A 145 -7.60 5.47 12.85
N GLU A 146 -7.47 6.66 13.44
CA GLU A 146 -6.57 7.69 12.94
C GLU A 146 -5.10 7.26 12.99
N ALA A 147 -4.66 6.69 14.10
CA ALA A 147 -3.29 6.20 14.25
C ALA A 147 -2.96 5.06 13.28
N TRP A 148 -3.88 4.12 13.11
CA TRP A 148 -3.71 3.00 12.18
C TRP A 148 -3.66 3.47 10.74
N GLN A 149 -4.57 4.37 10.34
CA GLN A 149 -4.54 4.96 9.00
C GLN A 149 -3.25 5.72 8.73
N ARG A 150 -2.80 6.55 9.68
CA ARG A 150 -1.53 7.30 9.55
C ARG A 150 -0.32 6.37 9.38
N ALA A 151 -0.22 5.34 10.19
CA ALA A 151 0.84 4.34 10.06
C ALA A 151 0.74 3.62 8.71
N SER A 152 -0.46 3.17 8.32
CA SER A 152 -0.68 2.43 7.09
C SER A 152 -0.36 3.23 5.83
N MET A 153 -0.55 4.56 5.85
CA MET A 153 -0.23 5.45 4.72
C MET A 153 1.26 5.60 4.45
N ILE A 154 2.12 5.19 5.38
CA ILE A 154 3.58 5.21 5.19
C ILE A 154 3.99 4.37 3.98
N TYR A 155 3.40 3.20 3.79
CA TYR A 155 3.71 2.35 2.65
C TYR A 155 3.34 2.99 1.31
N PRO A 156 2.12 3.52 1.09
CA PRO A 156 1.81 4.26 -0.12
C PRO A 156 2.78 5.39 -0.44
N TRP A 157 3.15 6.19 0.55
CA TRP A 157 4.06 7.31 0.31
C TRP A 157 5.46 6.86 -0.08
N VAL A 158 6.01 5.87 0.62
CA VAL A 158 7.36 5.36 0.34
C VAL A 158 7.39 4.62 -0.99
N THR A 159 6.43 3.76 -1.26
CA THR A 159 6.39 3.01 -2.52
C THR A 159 6.07 3.90 -3.72
N GLY A 160 5.18 4.86 -3.58
CA GLY A 160 4.89 5.83 -4.64
C GLY A 160 6.09 6.69 -5.00
N PHE A 161 6.87 7.07 -3.99
CA PHE A 161 8.06 7.89 -4.19
C PHE A 161 9.24 7.14 -4.80
N HIS A 162 9.47 5.89 -4.45
CA HIS A 162 10.77 5.23 -4.63
C HIS A 162 10.68 3.89 -5.35
N TRP A 163 9.48 3.43 -5.73
CA TRP A 163 9.32 2.08 -6.23
C TRP A 163 9.76 1.87 -7.68
N GLY A 164 9.59 2.85 -8.53
CA GLY A 164 9.83 2.69 -9.95
C GLY A 164 8.98 1.60 -10.59
N ALA A 165 9.51 0.93 -11.60
CA ALA A 165 8.85 -0.14 -12.34
C ALA A 165 9.08 -1.54 -11.74
N LEU A 166 9.36 -1.64 -10.45
CA LEU A 166 9.54 -2.92 -9.79
C LEU A 166 8.19 -3.62 -9.60
N ASP A 167 8.13 -4.85 -10.03
CA ASP A 167 6.98 -5.72 -9.84
C ASP A 167 7.03 -6.36 -8.42
N PHE A 168 6.10 -7.23 -8.14
CA PHE A 168 5.80 -7.97 -6.93
C PHE A 168 6.98 -8.65 -6.19
N GLN A 169 8.20 -8.34 -6.54
CA GLN A 169 9.38 -8.91 -5.90
C GLN A 169 9.85 -8.17 -4.64
N TRP A 170 9.17 -7.10 -4.35
CA TRP A 170 9.45 -6.25 -3.20
C TRP A 170 8.68 -6.71 -1.97
N TYR A 171 9.35 -6.60 -0.84
CA TYR A 171 8.74 -6.70 0.48
C TYR A 171 8.71 -5.31 1.11
N ILE A 172 7.59 -4.63 0.92
CA ILE A 172 7.39 -3.25 1.37
C ILE A 172 7.63 -3.08 2.87
N GLU A 173 7.23 -4.07 3.64
CA GLU A 173 7.36 -4.08 5.10
C GLU A 173 8.81 -4.13 5.58
N SER A 174 9.71 -4.63 4.77
CA SER A 174 11.14 -4.75 5.11
C SER A 174 12.04 -3.89 4.24
N GLY A 175 11.51 -3.21 3.24
CA GLY A 175 12.28 -2.38 2.33
C GLY A 175 13.34 -3.17 1.55
N GLN A 176 12.98 -4.36 1.05
CA GLN A 176 13.90 -5.24 0.34
C GLN A 176 13.27 -5.84 -0.92
N SER A 177 14.11 -6.16 -1.89
CA SER A 177 13.75 -6.96 -3.05
C SER A 177 14.18 -8.41 -2.86
N ARG A 178 13.44 -9.32 -3.50
CA ARG A 178 13.83 -10.73 -3.55
C ARG A 178 15.21 -10.92 -4.17
N PRO A 179 16.05 -11.78 -3.59
CA PRO A 179 17.17 -12.33 -4.32
C PRO A 179 16.65 -13.18 -5.50
N PHE A 180 17.43 -13.26 -6.57
CA PHE A 180 17.23 -14.17 -7.72
C PHE A 180 16.24 -13.74 -8.82
N VAL A 181 15.81 -12.48 -8.87
CA VAL A 181 15.07 -12.00 -10.04
C VAL A 181 16.02 -11.26 -10.97
N ALA A 182 16.19 -11.78 -12.18
CA ALA A 182 17.09 -11.19 -13.18
C ALA A 182 16.73 -9.72 -13.46
N GLY A 183 17.72 -8.85 -13.40
CA GLY A 183 17.54 -7.41 -13.65
C GLY A 183 16.96 -6.60 -12.51
N THR A 184 16.58 -7.22 -11.38
CA THR A 184 16.17 -6.50 -10.17
C THR A 184 17.27 -6.58 -9.11
N PRO A 185 17.50 -5.50 -8.35
CA PRO A 185 18.40 -5.55 -7.23
C PRO A 185 17.89 -6.48 -6.14
N SER A 186 18.78 -7.20 -5.53
CA SER A 186 18.50 -8.09 -4.42
C SER A 186 18.90 -7.46 -3.08
N GLY A 187 18.24 -7.90 -2.03
CA GLY A 187 18.54 -7.47 -0.67
C GLY A 187 17.85 -6.17 -0.25
N PHE A 188 18.32 -5.60 0.85
CA PHE A 188 17.77 -4.36 1.37
C PHE A 188 18.09 -3.17 0.46
N HIS A 189 17.12 -2.28 0.30
CA HIS A 189 17.30 -1.06 -0.45
C HIS A 189 18.16 -0.08 0.35
N ASP A 190 19.38 0.08 -0.10
CA ASP A 190 20.35 1.04 0.45
C ASP A 190 20.11 2.47 -0.07
N ILE A 191 20.96 3.42 0.34
CA ILE A 191 20.87 4.82 -0.09
C ILE A 191 21.00 4.95 -1.61
N ASN A 192 21.92 4.21 -2.24
CA ASN A 192 22.09 4.25 -3.70
C ASN A 192 20.82 3.83 -4.42
N ARG A 193 20.09 2.88 -3.83
CA ARG A 193 18.82 2.42 -4.38
C ARG A 193 17.76 3.50 -4.31
N PHE A 194 17.70 4.26 -3.23
CA PHE A 194 16.79 5.41 -3.12
C PHE A 194 17.13 6.51 -4.12
N ILE A 195 18.39 6.71 -4.43
CA ILE A 195 18.83 7.67 -5.46
C ILE A 195 18.46 7.19 -6.87
N THR A 196 18.61 5.91 -7.16
CA THR A 196 18.47 5.37 -8.53
C THR A 196 17.08 4.89 -8.91
N LEU A 197 16.23 4.54 -7.96
CA LEU A 197 14.85 4.18 -8.24
C LEU A 197 13.99 5.43 -8.32
N GLU A 198 13.46 5.66 -9.51
CA GLU A 198 12.60 6.80 -9.78
C GLU A 198 11.13 6.46 -9.48
N PRO A 199 10.33 7.44 -9.05
CA PRO A 199 8.89 7.29 -8.99
C PRO A 199 8.33 7.06 -10.39
N HIS A 200 7.19 6.38 -10.47
CA HIS A 200 6.48 6.26 -11.73
C HIS A 200 6.01 7.63 -12.23
N LYS A 201 6.08 7.84 -13.54
CA LYS A 201 5.55 9.05 -14.18
C LYS A 201 4.06 9.20 -13.84
N GLY A 202 3.64 10.41 -13.49
CA GLY A 202 2.25 10.72 -13.18
C GLY A 202 1.81 10.43 -11.73
N THR A 203 2.70 9.92 -10.86
CA THR A 203 2.40 9.77 -9.42
C THR A 203 2.44 11.09 -8.65
N GLY A 204 2.98 12.15 -9.25
CA GLY A 204 3.10 13.46 -8.62
C GLY A 204 4.37 13.66 -7.81
N TYR A 205 5.23 12.66 -7.71
CA TYR A 205 6.52 12.76 -7.04
C TYR A 205 7.63 13.18 -8.00
N ILE A 206 8.62 13.92 -7.50
CA ILE A 206 9.87 14.20 -8.21
C ILE A 206 10.99 13.30 -7.68
N SER A 207 11.80 12.75 -8.58
CA SER A 207 12.95 11.91 -8.21
C SER A 207 14.03 12.71 -7.46
N ILE A 208 14.87 12.03 -6.68
CA ILE A 208 16.00 12.68 -6.01
C ILE A 208 16.94 13.35 -7.03
N PRO A 209 17.36 12.69 -8.13
CA PRO A 209 18.19 13.34 -9.14
C PRO A 209 17.55 14.59 -9.77
N ASP A 210 16.27 14.53 -10.13
CA ASP A 210 15.59 15.68 -10.75
C ASP A 210 15.39 16.82 -9.76
N TYR A 211 15.04 16.51 -8.51
CA TYR A 211 14.95 17.50 -7.44
C TYR A 211 16.30 18.20 -7.22
N THR A 212 17.38 17.44 -7.08
CA THR A 212 18.72 17.97 -6.85
C THR A 212 19.16 18.84 -8.04
N LYS A 213 18.94 18.39 -9.27
CA LYS A 213 19.24 19.16 -10.47
C LYS A 213 18.46 20.48 -10.49
N ALA A 214 17.14 20.45 -10.25
CA ALA A 214 16.31 21.63 -10.24
C ALA A 214 16.74 22.61 -9.14
N TYR A 215 17.05 22.12 -7.94
CA TYR A 215 17.54 22.92 -6.83
C TYR A 215 18.87 23.63 -7.17
N LEU A 216 19.84 22.93 -7.72
CA LEU A 216 21.16 23.47 -8.08
C LEU A 216 21.11 24.48 -9.25
N THR A 217 20.18 24.30 -10.17
CA THR A 217 20.04 25.19 -11.33
C THR A 217 19.05 26.32 -11.14
N GLY A 218 18.33 26.37 -10.03
CA GLY A 218 17.23 27.33 -9.80
C GLY A 218 16.02 27.08 -10.70
N ALA A 219 15.89 25.89 -11.28
CA ALA A 219 14.74 25.54 -12.11
C ALA A 219 13.47 25.34 -11.27
N LYS A 220 12.32 25.50 -11.91
CA LYS A 220 11.04 25.24 -11.26
C LYS A 220 10.94 23.77 -10.81
N ILE A 221 10.60 23.56 -9.55
CA ILE A 221 10.34 22.25 -9.00
C ILE A 221 8.85 21.94 -9.18
N GLU A 222 8.53 20.88 -9.90
CA GLU A 222 7.17 20.40 -10.11
C GLU A 222 7.00 19.02 -9.49
N GLY A 223 5.96 18.88 -8.66
CA GLY A 223 5.68 17.65 -7.92
C GLY A 223 6.11 17.70 -6.46
N GLU A 224 5.74 16.66 -5.73
CA GLU A 224 6.09 16.51 -4.32
C GLU A 224 7.56 16.10 -4.18
N THR A 225 8.32 16.90 -3.44
CA THR A 225 9.77 16.73 -3.30
C THR A 225 10.13 15.59 -2.34
N PRO A 226 11.34 15.00 -2.46
CA PRO A 226 11.82 14.00 -1.51
C PRO A 226 11.74 14.46 -0.05
N LEU A 227 12.09 15.73 0.21
CA LEU A 227 12.06 16.29 1.56
C LEU A 227 10.63 16.45 2.08
N GLN A 228 9.66 16.79 1.24
CA GLN A 228 8.25 16.83 1.61
C GLN A 228 7.70 15.43 1.91
N VAL A 229 8.06 14.42 1.10
CA VAL A 229 7.69 13.02 1.37
C VAL A 229 8.26 12.57 2.71
N ALA A 230 9.54 12.85 2.98
CA ALA A 230 10.17 12.50 4.24
C ALA A 230 9.50 13.21 5.42
N GLU A 231 9.19 14.50 5.29
CA GLU A 231 8.55 15.28 6.36
C GLU A 231 7.16 14.77 6.70
N LYS A 232 6.29 14.59 5.70
CA LYS A 232 4.94 14.05 5.95
C LYS A 232 4.98 12.64 6.56
N THR A 233 5.95 11.83 6.14
CA THR A 233 6.13 10.48 6.67
C THR A 233 6.51 10.52 8.14
N ILE A 234 7.45 11.39 8.55
CA ILE A 234 7.84 11.57 9.96
C ILE A 234 6.66 12.08 10.79
N GLN A 235 5.96 13.11 10.32
CA GLN A 235 4.83 13.70 11.06
C GLN A 235 3.72 12.68 11.33
N ASN A 236 3.39 11.85 10.35
CA ASN A 236 2.38 10.80 10.53
C ASN A 236 2.89 9.65 11.41
N ALA A 237 4.16 9.28 11.27
CA ALA A 237 4.80 8.29 12.13
C ALA A 237 4.81 8.74 13.59
N ASP A 238 5.18 10.00 13.87
CA ASP A 238 5.21 10.55 15.22
C ASP A 238 3.81 10.60 15.86
N GLN A 239 2.77 10.94 15.09
CA GLN A 239 1.40 10.92 15.58
C GLN A 239 0.90 9.49 15.89
N ALA A 240 1.21 8.54 15.02
CA ALA A 240 0.88 7.13 15.26
C ALA A 240 1.61 6.57 16.50
N LEU A 241 2.91 6.88 16.64
CA LEU A 241 3.71 6.50 17.81
C LEU A 241 3.18 7.13 19.09
N LYS A 242 2.86 8.43 19.08
CA LYS A 242 2.30 9.11 20.24
C LYS A 242 1.05 8.43 20.77
N TRP A 243 0.16 8.00 19.87
CA TRP A 243 -1.02 7.23 20.27
C TRP A 243 -0.63 5.84 20.78
N ALA A 244 0.19 5.08 20.03
CA ALA A 244 0.54 3.71 20.36
C ALA A 244 1.32 3.59 21.69
N ASP A 245 2.20 4.54 21.98
CA ASP A 245 3.00 4.55 23.21
C ASP A 245 2.19 5.00 24.44
N GLY A 246 1.08 5.69 24.24
CA GLY A 246 0.13 6.04 25.29
C GLY A 246 -0.81 4.90 25.71
N GLN A 247 -0.78 3.75 25.05
CA GLN A 247 -1.67 2.65 25.35
C GLN A 247 -1.14 1.76 26.50
N SER A 248 -2.05 1.25 27.34
CA SER A 248 -1.69 0.29 28.39
C SER A 248 -1.17 -1.01 27.80
N MET A 249 -0.29 -1.69 28.52
CA MET A 249 0.16 -3.05 28.16
C MET A 249 -0.78 -4.15 28.68
N GLU A 250 -1.73 -3.80 29.54
CA GLU A 250 -2.73 -4.72 30.10
C GLU A 250 -3.93 -4.81 29.17
N MET A 251 -3.74 -5.45 28.01
CA MET A 251 -4.77 -5.61 26.98
C MET A 251 -4.84 -7.06 26.54
N ASP A 252 -5.96 -7.39 25.84
CA ASP A 252 -6.01 -8.67 25.17
C ASP A 252 -4.88 -8.79 24.11
N ARG A 253 -4.54 -10.02 23.78
CA ARG A 253 -3.39 -10.33 22.93
C ARG A 253 -3.50 -9.73 21.54
N GLU A 254 -4.69 -9.78 20.93
CA GLU A 254 -4.90 -9.29 19.55
C GLU A 254 -4.71 -7.77 19.48
N LEU A 255 -5.31 -7.04 20.40
CA LEU A 255 -5.17 -5.60 20.49
C LEU A 255 -3.72 -5.18 20.68
N ARG A 256 -3.01 -5.82 21.61
CA ARG A 256 -1.59 -5.56 21.87
C ARG A 256 -0.74 -5.74 20.61
N ILE A 257 -0.90 -6.87 19.90
CA ILE A 257 -0.14 -7.15 18.69
C ILE A 257 -0.51 -6.14 17.59
N THR A 258 -1.79 -5.73 17.49
CA THR A 258 -2.22 -4.73 16.53
C THR A 258 -1.56 -3.37 16.80
N ILE A 259 -1.48 -2.96 18.07
CA ILE A 259 -0.78 -1.73 18.47
C ILE A 259 0.72 -1.84 18.17
N ASP A 260 1.33 -2.99 18.41
CA ASP A 260 2.74 -3.24 18.07
C ASP A 260 3.00 -3.20 16.57
N ASP A 261 2.07 -3.67 15.75
CA ASP A 261 2.16 -3.54 14.29
C ASP A 261 2.08 -2.06 13.86
N ILE A 262 1.14 -1.28 14.40
CA ILE A 262 1.03 0.17 14.16
C ILE A 262 2.34 0.88 14.54
N ARG A 263 2.88 0.57 15.71
CA ARG A 263 4.16 1.11 16.21
C ARG A 263 5.32 0.75 15.29
N THR A 264 5.38 -0.50 14.83
CA THR A 264 6.45 -0.99 13.97
C THR A 264 6.41 -0.31 12.59
N ILE A 265 5.23 -0.18 11.98
CA ILE A 265 5.06 0.55 10.71
C ILE A 265 5.47 2.02 10.88
N ALA A 266 5.12 2.65 11.99
CA ALA A 266 5.51 4.04 12.25
C ALA A 266 7.04 4.19 12.38
N TRP A 267 7.73 3.27 13.07
CA TRP A 267 9.19 3.25 13.12
C TRP A 267 9.83 3.01 11.74
N LEU A 268 9.26 2.13 10.93
CA LEU A 268 9.66 1.96 9.54
C LEU A 268 9.50 3.26 8.75
N GLY A 269 8.44 4.01 8.99
CA GLY A 269 8.24 5.34 8.39
C GLY A 269 9.37 6.31 8.72
N LYS A 270 9.79 6.36 9.99
CA LYS A 270 10.95 7.19 10.39
C LYS A 270 12.24 6.71 9.72
N TYR A 271 12.46 5.39 9.67
CA TYR A 271 13.60 4.83 8.96
C TYR A 271 13.64 5.22 7.49
N PHE A 272 12.52 5.07 6.76
CA PHE A 272 12.44 5.44 5.35
C PHE A 272 12.62 6.95 5.15
N ALA A 273 12.01 7.77 5.99
CA ALA A 273 12.13 9.22 5.89
C ALA A 273 13.59 9.69 6.10
N HIS A 274 14.30 9.14 7.08
CA HIS A 274 15.71 9.44 7.27
C HIS A 274 16.56 8.93 6.10
N LYS A 275 16.22 7.81 5.53
CA LYS A 275 16.91 7.28 4.34
C LYS A 275 16.69 8.17 3.12
N ILE A 276 15.47 8.66 2.90
CA ILE A 276 15.16 9.63 1.84
C ILE A 276 15.98 10.91 2.06
N ARG A 277 15.98 11.47 3.27
CA ARG A 277 16.78 12.67 3.60
C ARG A 277 18.27 12.45 3.37
N GLY A 278 18.79 11.29 3.77
CA GLY A 278 20.21 10.97 3.59
C GLY A 278 20.60 10.71 2.14
N ALA A 279 19.65 10.37 1.28
CA ALA A 279 19.85 10.16 -0.15
C ALA A 279 19.68 11.45 -0.97
N THR A 280 18.99 12.45 -0.43
CA THR A 280 18.73 13.75 -1.06
C THR A 280 19.87 14.73 -0.77
#